data_1d5595fc4ac0a86d7d7662095e6473e4
#
_entry.id   1d5595fc4ac0a86d7d7662095e6473e4
#
_cell.length_a   1.000
_cell.length_b   1.000
_cell.length_c   1.000
_cell.angle_alpha   90.00
_cell.angle_beta   90.00
_cell.angle_gamma   90.00
#
_symmetry.space_group_name_H-M   'P 1'
#
loop_
_entity.id
_entity.type
_entity.pdbx_description
1 polymer ?
#
loop_
_entity_poly.entity_id
_entity_poly.type
_entity_poly.pdbx_seq_one_letter_code
_entity_poly.pdbx_strand_id
1 'polypeptide(L)'
;MIYGVSDKMSRNTNYRAWGSVGHYLQGPGLLEEIESYTSGFGTKHFYIIDVFFFDTWTQKLAEIYENSKSTFQSAVFEGEVTRSKIREFQEQAVGSDIDTVIAIGGGKSIDVAKVIAANQECSLVVCPTIASTDAPTSAMSILYSEEGKMNEIMLHKKNPDLVLVDSKMIANAPVRFLVAGIGDASVSYTHLRAHE
;
A
#
# COMPACT_ATOMS: atom_id res chain seq x y z
N MET A 1 -2.58 -12.06 9.26
CA MET A 1 -2.28 -13.31 10.00
C MET A 1 -0.77 -13.35 10.20
N ILE A 2 -0.26 -13.40 11.41
CA ILE A 2 1.20 -13.37 11.68
C ILE A 2 1.76 -14.74 11.29
N TYR A 3 2.79 -14.75 10.45
CA TYR A 3 3.43 -15.97 9.96
C TYR A 3 3.97 -16.81 11.13
N GLY A 4 3.64 -18.09 11.20
CA GLY A 4 3.98 -18.98 12.32
C GLY A 4 2.96 -19.03 13.47
N VAL A 5 2.01 -18.10 13.52
CA VAL A 5 0.91 -18.11 14.51
C VAL A 5 -0.32 -18.83 13.95
N SER A 6 -0.46 -18.91 12.60
CA SER A 6 -1.64 -19.51 11.96
C SER A 6 -1.86 -20.97 12.28
N ASP A 7 -0.79 -21.75 12.39
CA ASP A 7 -0.86 -23.20 12.67
C ASP A 7 -1.23 -23.49 14.15
N LYS A 8 -0.91 -22.54 15.04
CA LYS A 8 -1.31 -22.63 16.48
C LYS A 8 -2.70 -22.05 16.70
N MET A 9 -3.11 -21.04 15.93
CA MET A 9 -4.45 -20.43 16.04
C MET A 9 -5.56 -21.37 15.60
N SER A 10 -5.31 -22.30 14.65
CA SER A 10 -6.30 -23.30 14.25
C SER A 10 -6.60 -24.35 15.34
N ARG A 11 -5.77 -24.43 16.38
CA ARG A 11 -5.87 -25.44 17.44
C ARG A 11 -6.29 -24.89 18.81
N ASN A 12 -6.38 -23.56 18.97
CA ASN A 12 -6.70 -22.96 20.27
C ASN A 12 -7.51 -21.67 20.10
N THR A 13 -8.78 -21.69 20.45
CA THR A 13 -9.75 -20.60 20.31
C THR A 13 -9.52 -19.42 21.28
N ASN A 14 -8.53 -19.50 22.17
CA ASN A 14 -8.27 -18.49 23.19
C ASN A 14 -7.25 -17.41 22.78
N TYR A 15 -6.77 -17.40 21.52
CA TYR A 15 -5.83 -16.39 21.04
C TYR A 15 -6.55 -15.34 20.21
N ARG A 16 -6.26 -14.08 20.54
CA ARG A 16 -6.53 -12.93 19.65
C ARG A 16 -5.18 -12.33 19.26
N ALA A 17 -4.89 -12.24 17.96
CA ALA A 17 -3.67 -11.62 17.45
C ALA A 17 -4.04 -10.31 16.76
N TRP A 18 -3.30 -9.26 17.08
CA TRP A 18 -3.44 -7.94 16.48
C TRP A 18 -2.16 -7.62 15.71
N GLY A 19 -2.31 -7.16 14.48
CA GLY A 19 -1.26 -6.56 13.68
C GLY A 19 -1.67 -5.15 13.30
N SER A 20 -0.72 -4.23 13.27
CA SER A 20 -0.95 -2.85 12.85
C SER A 20 0.20 -2.39 11.98
N VAL A 21 0.03 -1.23 11.32
CA VAL A 21 1.10 -0.55 10.58
C VAL A 21 2.23 -0.15 11.53
N GLY A 22 3.46 -0.11 11.03
CA GLY A 22 4.62 0.30 11.81
C GLY A 22 4.48 1.75 12.30
N HIS A 23 4.16 2.66 11.37
CA HIS A 23 3.94 4.07 11.64
C HIS A 23 2.74 4.58 10.85
N TYR A 24 2.04 5.57 11.40
CA TYR A 24 0.95 6.27 10.74
C TYR A 24 1.16 7.77 10.90
N LEU A 25 1.26 8.49 9.79
CA LEU A 25 1.37 9.95 9.74
C LEU A 25 0.21 10.51 8.93
N GLN A 26 -0.43 11.56 9.44
CA GLN A 26 -1.51 12.25 8.74
C GLN A 26 -1.36 13.76 8.88
N GLY A 27 -1.42 14.47 7.77
CA GLY A 27 -1.38 15.92 7.73
C GLY A 27 -1.51 16.47 6.32
N PRO A 28 -1.68 17.78 6.17
CA PRO A 28 -1.76 18.42 4.85
C PRO A 28 -0.37 18.57 4.21
N GLY A 29 -0.20 18.15 2.96
CA GLY A 29 1.00 18.37 2.18
C GLY A 29 2.17 17.44 2.51
N LEU A 30 1.94 16.34 3.23
CA LEU A 30 3.00 15.42 3.62
C LEU A 30 3.73 14.77 2.44
N LEU A 31 3.04 14.58 1.32
CA LEU A 31 3.65 14.00 0.12
C LEU A 31 4.70 14.92 -0.52
N GLU A 32 4.66 16.22 -0.27
CA GLU A 32 5.65 17.17 -0.78
C GLU A 32 7.04 17.00 -0.12
N GLU A 33 7.07 16.32 1.04
CA GLU A 33 8.28 16.01 1.81
C GLU A 33 8.51 14.49 1.92
N ILE A 34 7.97 13.70 1.00
CA ILE A 34 7.93 12.23 1.09
C ILE A 34 9.31 11.59 1.31
N GLU A 35 10.35 12.12 0.68
CA GLU A 35 11.73 11.61 0.83
C GLU A 35 12.21 11.70 2.28
N SER A 36 11.90 12.79 2.98
CA SER A 36 12.29 12.98 4.39
C SER A 36 11.67 11.93 5.32
N TYR A 37 10.44 11.49 5.02
CA TYR A 37 9.75 10.45 5.78
C TYR A 37 10.17 9.03 5.40
N THR A 38 10.70 8.84 4.19
CA THR A 38 11.03 7.51 3.66
C THR A 38 12.51 7.17 3.74
N SER A 39 13.39 8.15 3.89
CA SER A 39 14.85 7.96 3.98
C SER A 39 15.30 7.03 5.13
N GLY A 40 14.50 6.92 6.18
CA GLY A 40 14.73 5.98 7.29
C GLY A 40 14.49 4.50 6.94
N PHE A 41 13.86 4.21 5.80
CA PHE A 41 13.57 2.85 5.33
C PHE A 41 14.53 2.38 4.23
N GLY A 42 15.45 3.22 3.79
CA GLY A 42 16.44 2.95 2.75
C GLY A 42 16.68 4.16 1.85
N THR A 43 17.48 3.97 0.81
CA THR A 43 17.88 5.04 -0.11
C THR A 43 17.53 4.75 -1.57
N LYS A 44 17.06 3.55 -1.87
CA LYS A 44 16.67 3.11 -3.22
C LYS A 44 15.17 2.82 -3.25
N HIS A 45 14.40 3.78 -3.71
CA HIS A 45 12.96 3.79 -3.65
C HIS A 45 12.33 3.39 -4.98
N PHE A 46 11.36 2.48 -4.93
CA PHE A 46 10.56 2.08 -6.09
C PHE A 46 9.10 2.52 -5.89
N TYR A 47 8.67 3.48 -6.69
CA TYR A 47 7.32 4.02 -6.64
C TYR A 47 6.38 3.28 -7.59
N ILE A 48 5.24 2.83 -7.06
CA ILE A 48 4.10 2.36 -7.84
C ILE A 48 3.01 3.42 -7.74
N ILE A 49 2.78 4.13 -8.84
CA ILE A 49 1.92 5.30 -8.87
C ILE A 49 0.71 5.02 -9.76
N ASP A 50 -0.49 5.28 -9.22
CA ASP A 50 -1.73 5.20 -9.99
C ASP A 50 -1.67 6.12 -11.22
N VAL A 51 -2.15 5.62 -12.36
CA VAL A 51 -2.10 6.32 -13.66
C VAL A 51 -2.62 7.76 -13.60
N PHE A 52 -3.64 8.01 -12.77
CA PHE A 52 -4.22 9.33 -12.61
C PHE A 52 -3.24 10.38 -12.05
N PHE A 53 -2.25 9.93 -11.29
CA PHE A 53 -1.28 10.78 -10.62
C PHE A 53 0.14 10.66 -11.20
N PHE A 54 0.38 9.74 -12.11
CA PHE A 54 1.72 9.34 -12.55
C PHE A 54 2.56 10.51 -13.08
N ASP A 55 2.05 11.23 -14.06
CA ASP A 55 2.82 12.33 -14.70
C ASP A 55 3.14 13.44 -13.69
N THR A 56 2.14 13.81 -12.87
CA THR A 56 2.30 14.88 -11.87
C THR A 56 3.32 14.49 -10.81
N TRP A 57 3.21 13.26 -10.27
CA TRP A 57 4.08 12.83 -9.17
C TRP A 57 5.48 12.44 -9.65
N THR A 58 5.65 11.91 -10.86
CA THR A 58 6.98 11.65 -11.41
C THR A 58 7.80 12.93 -11.55
N GLN A 59 7.17 14.03 -11.98
CA GLN A 59 7.83 15.35 -12.05
C GLN A 59 8.19 15.88 -10.67
N LYS A 60 7.26 15.85 -9.71
CA LYS A 60 7.51 16.30 -8.33
C LYS A 60 8.59 15.45 -7.64
N LEU A 61 8.58 14.15 -7.84
CA LEU A 61 9.63 13.28 -7.30
C LEU A 61 11.00 13.63 -7.87
N ALA A 62 11.11 13.95 -9.17
CA ALA A 62 12.37 14.40 -9.74
C ALA A 62 12.92 15.64 -9.03
N GLU A 63 12.05 16.62 -8.71
CA GLU A 63 12.43 17.82 -7.95
C GLU A 63 12.81 17.48 -6.49
N ILE A 64 12.01 16.64 -5.81
CA ILE A 64 12.27 16.24 -4.42
C ILE A 64 13.62 15.50 -4.29
N TYR A 65 13.94 14.64 -5.25
CA TYR A 65 15.16 13.83 -5.22
C TYR A 65 16.40 14.50 -5.83
N GLU A 66 16.27 15.69 -6.43
CA GLU A 66 17.37 16.38 -7.15
C GLU A 66 18.64 16.54 -6.29
N ASN A 67 18.46 16.87 -5.01
CA ASN A 67 19.57 17.07 -4.07
C ASN A 67 19.60 16.01 -2.95
N SER A 68 18.85 14.92 -3.10
CA SER A 68 18.83 13.82 -2.13
C SER A 68 19.99 12.85 -2.35
N LYS A 69 20.35 12.16 -1.27
CA LYS A 69 21.24 10.98 -1.34
C LYS A 69 20.49 9.73 -1.77
N SER A 70 19.18 9.75 -1.68
CA SER A 70 18.32 8.67 -2.11
C SER A 70 18.07 8.74 -3.62
N THR A 71 17.74 7.63 -4.22
CA THR A 71 17.36 7.52 -5.64
C THR A 71 15.96 6.94 -5.75
N PHE A 72 15.29 7.21 -6.84
CA PHE A 72 13.99 6.61 -7.09
C PHE A 72 13.84 6.10 -8.51
N GLN A 73 12.98 5.11 -8.66
CA GLN A 73 12.39 4.67 -9.91
C GLN A 73 10.87 4.70 -9.74
N SER A 74 10.13 4.95 -10.81
CA SER A 74 8.68 4.97 -10.77
C SER A 74 8.09 4.12 -11.88
N ALA A 75 7.00 3.44 -11.57
CA ALA A 75 6.22 2.65 -12.51
C ALA A 75 4.74 3.03 -12.41
N VAL A 76 4.08 3.15 -13.56
CA VAL A 76 2.66 3.48 -13.63
C VAL A 76 1.81 2.24 -13.37
N PHE A 77 0.83 2.37 -12.47
CA PHE A 77 -0.17 1.34 -12.27
C PHE A 77 -1.50 1.74 -12.92
N GLU A 78 -2.03 0.83 -13.73
CA GLU A 78 -3.35 0.94 -14.36
C GLU A 78 -4.01 -0.44 -14.42
N GLY A 79 -5.32 -0.48 -14.23
CA GLY A 79 -6.14 -1.68 -14.37
C GLY A 79 -6.36 -2.47 -13.08
N GLU A 80 -6.32 -3.80 -13.18
CA GLU A 80 -6.59 -4.72 -12.08
C GLU A 80 -5.29 -5.33 -11.51
N VAL A 81 -5.37 -5.78 -10.26
CA VAL A 81 -4.28 -6.48 -9.56
C VAL A 81 -4.26 -7.94 -10.05
N THR A 82 -3.64 -8.18 -11.19
CA THR A 82 -3.53 -9.53 -11.76
C THR A 82 -2.13 -10.13 -11.54
N ARG A 83 -2.01 -11.45 -11.69
CA ARG A 83 -0.69 -12.09 -11.59
C ARG A 83 0.26 -11.66 -12.71
N SER A 84 -0.27 -11.35 -13.90
CA SER A 84 0.51 -10.81 -15.01
C SER A 84 1.06 -9.42 -14.68
N LYS A 85 0.21 -8.54 -14.12
CA LYS A 85 0.60 -7.20 -13.69
C LYS A 85 1.66 -7.25 -12.58
N ILE A 86 1.48 -8.11 -11.56
CA ILE A 86 2.49 -8.31 -10.52
C ILE A 86 3.84 -8.74 -11.11
N ARG A 87 3.84 -9.66 -12.08
CA ARG A 87 5.08 -10.11 -12.73
C ARG A 87 5.77 -8.97 -13.47
N GLU A 88 5.01 -8.14 -14.20
CA GLU A 88 5.52 -6.93 -14.87
C GLU A 88 6.25 -6.00 -13.89
N PHE A 89 5.65 -5.70 -12.73
CA PHE A 89 6.28 -4.86 -11.71
C PHE A 89 7.48 -5.54 -11.05
N GLN A 90 7.43 -6.86 -10.85
CA GLN A 90 8.58 -7.61 -10.34
C GLN A 90 9.77 -7.54 -11.29
N GLU A 91 9.55 -7.67 -12.60
CA GLU A 91 10.63 -7.55 -13.60
C GLU A 91 11.25 -6.15 -13.62
N GLN A 92 10.46 -5.10 -13.43
CA GLN A 92 10.96 -3.73 -13.29
C GLN A 92 11.73 -3.51 -11.98
N ALA A 93 11.33 -4.19 -10.89
CA ALA A 93 11.97 -4.12 -9.59
C ALA A 93 13.26 -4.95 -9.49
N VAL A 94 13.33 -6.07 -10.22
CA VAL A 94 14.49 -6.98 -10.21
C VAL A 94 15.71 -6.30 -10.89
N GLY A 95 16.82 -6.27 -10.19
CA GLY A 95 18.08 -5.65 -10.66
C GLY A 95 18.30 -4.23 -10.17
N SER A 96 17.34 -3.66 -9.44
CA SER A 96 17.45 -2.29 -8.90
C SER A 96 17.88 -2.24 -7.42
N ASP A 97 18.06 -3.38 -6.77
CA ASP A 97 18.49 -3.47 -5.34
C ASP A 97 17.65 -2.51 -4.45
N ILE A 98 16.33 -2.70 -4.50
CA ILE A 98 15.34 -1.79 -3.91
C ILE A 98 15.28 -1.99 -2.39
N ASP A 99 15.37 -0.89 -1.63
CA ASP A 99 15.22 -0.88 -0.18
C ASP A 99 13.76 -0.70 0.25
N THR A 100 13.00 0.07 -0.54
CA THR A 100 11.64 0.49 -0.19
C THR A 100 10.73 0.54 -1.41
N VAL A 101 9.58 -0.10 -1.31
CA VAL A 101 8.46 0.09 -2.25
C VAL A 101 7.51 1.13 -1.70
N ILE A 102 7.11 2.09 -2.52
CA ILE A 102 6.23 3.20 -2.13
C ILE A 102 5.02 3.21 -3.08
N ALA A 103 3.82 3.09 -2.53
CA ALA A 103 2.58 3.19 -3.29
C ALA A 103 1.98 4.60 -3.19
N ILE A 104 1.70 5.25 -4.32
CA ILE A 104 0.86 6.46 -4.38
C ILE A 104 -0.38 6.14 -5.20
N GLY A 105 -1.52 5.92 -4.53
CA GLY A 105 -2.74 5.54 -5.23
C GLY A 105 -3.85 5.01 -4.35
N GLY A 106 -4.83 4.37 -4.97
CA GLY A 106 -5.93 3.68 -4.31
C GLY A 106 -5.59 2.24 -3.91
N GLY A 107 -6.58 1.49 -3.43
CA GLY A 107 -6.41 0.12 -2.93
C GLY A 107 -5.69 -0.81 -3.89
N LYS A 108 -5.94 -0.72 -5.20
CA LYS A 108 -5.31 -1.58 -6.21
C LYS A 108 -3.81 -1.34 -6.35
N SER A 109 -3.37 -0.07 -6.44
CA SER A 109 -1.94 0.29 -6.47
C SER A 109 -1.23 -0.17 -5.21
N ILE A 110 -1.91 -0.02 -4.05
CA ILE A 110 -1.42 -0.44 -2.74
C ILE A 110 -1.26 -1.96 -2.69
N ASP A 111 -2.23 -2.71 -3.20
CA ASP A 111 -2.19 -4.18 -3.18
C ASP A 111 -1.05 -4.73 -4.04
N VAL A 112 -0.78 -4.14 -5.21
CA VAL A 112 0.41 -4.50 -6.00
C VAL A 112 1.69 -4.19 -5.21
N ALA A 113 1.79 -3.01 -4.62
CA ALA A 113 2.98 -2.60 -3.85
C ALA A 113 3.27 -3.55 -2.67
N LYS A 114 2.23 -4.02 -1.96
CA LYS A 114 2.36 -5.03 -0.90
C LYS A 114 2.99 -6.32 -1.41
N VAL A 115 2.52 -6.81 -2.56
CA VAL A 115 3.06 -8.05 -3.16
C VAL A 115 4.52 -7.85 -3.57
N ILE A 116 4.85 -6.72 -4.21
CA ILE A 116 6.22 -6.45 -4.64
C ILE A 116 7.15 -6.32 -3.43
N ALA A 117 6.77 -5.54 -2.41
CA ALA A 117 7.57 -5.38 -1.19
C ALA A 117 7.78 -6.71 -0.46
N ALA A 118 6.74 -7.55 -0.39
CA ALA A 118 6.84 -8.88 0.22
C ALA A 118 7.79 -9.82 -0.53
N ASN A 119 7.77 -9.77 -1.87
CA ASN A 119 8.63 -10.61 -2.70
C ASN A 119 10.09 -10.15 -2.72
N GLN A 120 10.33 -8.84 -2.58
CA GLN A 120 11.68 -8.24 -2.47
C GLN A 120 12.21 -8.22 -1.02
N GLU A 121 11.40 -8.63 -0.05
CA GLU A 121 11.72 -8.58 1.39
C GLU A 121 12.16 -7.19 1.88
N CYS A 122 11.64 -6.12 1.26
CA CYS A 122 11.98 -4.73 1.54
C CYS A 122 10.88 -4.00 2.35
N SER A 123 11.11 -2.73 2.65
CA SER A 123 10.15 -1.88 3.35
C SER A 123 8.99 -1.48 2.44
N LEU A 124 7.83 -1.25 3.04
CA LEU A 124 6.62 -0.81 2.34
C LEU A 124 6.08 0.48 2.95
N VAL A 125 5.99 1.51 2.12
CA VAL A 125 5.34 2.78 2.44
C VAL A 125 4.08 2.94 1.58
N VAL A 126 2.99 3.35 2.20
CA VAL A 126 1.70 3.50 1.54
C VAL A 126 1.21 4.93 1.67
N CYS A 127 0.97 5.58 0.52
CA CYS A 127 0.44 6.93 0.41
C CYS A 127 -0.93 6.88 -0.28
N PRO A 128 -2.04 6.70 0.48
CA PRO A 128 -3.36 6.61 -0.11
C PRO A 128 -3.79 7.96 -0.69
N THR A 129 -4.35 7.94 -1.90
CA THR A 129 -4.90 9.13 -2.57
C THR A 129 -6.40 9.27 -2.39
N ILE A 130 -7.04 8.23 -1.86
CA ILE A 130 -8.47 8.15 -1.58
C ILE A 130 -8.70 7.41 -0.26
N ALA A 131 -9.78 7.75 0.44
CA ALA A 131 -10.19 7.07 1.67
C ALA A 131 -11.40 6.16 1.38
N SER A 132 -11.20 5.05 0.65
CA SER A 132 -12.30 4.20 0.17
C SER A 132 -12.33 2.79 0.76
N THR A 133 -11.22 2.31 1.31
CA THR A 133 -11.07 0.96 1.86
C THR A 133 -10.03 0.92 2.98
N ASP A 134 -9.91 -0.21 3.67
CA ASP A 134 -8.88 -0.50 4.67
C ASP A 134 -7.52 -0.96 4.07
N ALA A 135 -7.42 -1.08 2.74
CA ALA A 135 -6.20 -1.52 2.06
C ALA A 135 -4.91 -0.84 2.55
N PRO A 136 -4.88 0.48 2.87
CA PRO A 136 -3.67 1.14 3.37
C PRO A 136 -3.09 0.53 4.64
N THR A 137 -3.91 -0.11 5.46
CA THR A 137 -3.49 -0.60 6.79
C THR A 137 -3.48 -2.11 6.92
N SER A 138 -4.05 -2.84 5.95
CA SER A 138 -4.17 -4.30 6.01
C SER A 138 -2.91 -5.02 5.52
N ALA A 139 -2.66 -6.23 6.06
CA ALA A 139 -1.60 -7.14 5.62
C ALA A 139 -2.12 -8.15 4.58
N MET A 140 -2.96 -7.70 3.65
CA MET A 140 -3.47 -8.55 2.58
C MET A 140 -3.60 -7.80 1.27
N SER A 141 -3.57 -8.54 0.16
CA SER A 141 -3.86 -8.05 -1.19
C SER A 141 -4.92 -8.91 -1.85
N ILE A 142 -5.82 -8.28 -2.59
CA ILE A 142 -6.84 -8.96 -3.37
C ILE A 142 -6.39 -9.01 -4.82
N LEU A 143 -6.27 -10.21 -5.37
CA LEU A 143 -5.91 -10.44 -6.75
C LEU A 143 -7.15 -10.78 -7.58
N TYR A 144 -7.13 -10.32 -8.81
CA TYR A 144 -8.20 -10.52 -9.78
C TYR A 144 -7.71 -11.35 -10.96
N SER A 145 -8.65 -12.04 -11.62
CA SER A 145 -8.40 -12.65 -12.92
C SER A 145 -8.31 -11.57 -14.01
N GLU A 146 -7.85 -11.95 -15.19
CA GLU A 146 -7.79 -11.04 -16.35
C GLU A 146 -9.19 -10.54 -16.79
N GLU A 147 -10.27 -11.26 -16.39
CA GLU A 147 -11.65 -10.86 -16.60
C GLU A 147 -12.21 -9.96 -15.48
N GLY A 148 -11.39 -9.54 -14.53
CA GLY A 148 -11.77 -8.64 -13.43
C GLY A 148 -12.57 -9.31 -12.30
N LYS A 149 -12.57 -10.63 -12.19
CA LYS A 149 -13.21 -11.35 -11.08
C LYS A 149 -12.22 -11.58 -9.96
N MET A 150 -12.66 -11.42 -8.71
CA MET A 150 -11.85 -11.76 -7.55
C MET A 150 -11.40 -13.22 -7.65
N ASN A 151 -10.11 -13.44 -7.59
CA ASN A 151 -9.48 -14.74 -7.80
C ASN A 151 -8.78 -15.28 -6.55
N GLU A 152 -8.09 -14.42 -5.83
CA GLU A 152 -7.24 -14.84 -4.73
C GLU A 152 -7.09 -13.74 -3.67
N ILE A 153 -6.92 -14.15 -2.42
CA ILE A 153 -6.51 -13.27 -1.32
C ILE A 153 -5.11 -13.69 -0.88
N MET A 154 -4.14 -12.79 -1.05
CA MET A 154 -2.78 -13.00 -0.56
C MET A 154 -2.62 -12.38 0.82
N LEU A 155 -2.15 -13.17 1.79
CA LEU A 155 -1.82 -12.70 3.14
C LEU A 155 -0.32 -12.43 3.23
N HIS A 156 0.04 -11.27 3.76
CA HIS A 156 1.42 -10.84 3.94
C HIS A 156 1.90 -11.07 5.37
N LYS A 157 3.22 -11.20 5.56
CA LYS A 157 3.84 -11.44 6.88
C LYS A 157 3.70 -10.24 7.82
N LYS A 158 3.62 -9.03 7.26
CA LYS A 158 3.53 -7.78 8.02
C LYS A 158 2.58 -6.78 7.35
N ASN A 159 2.07 -5.85 8.14
CA ASN A 159 1.40 -4.65 7.65
C ASN A 159 2.44 -3.68 7.06
N PRO A 160 2.03 -2.61 6.36
CA PRO A 160 2.95 -1.58 5.89
C PRO A 160 3.82 -1.00 7.02
N ASP A 161 5.06 -0.68 6.69
CA ASP A 161 6.01 -0.07 7.64
C ASP A 161 5.62 1.39 7.95
N LEU A 162 5.10 2.10 6.94
CA LEU A 162 4.58 3.46 7.08
C LEU A 162 3.32 3.65 6.23
N VAL A 163 2.31 4.26 6.83
CA VAL A 163 1.15 4.84 6.12
C VAL A 163 1.23 6.36 6.23
N LEU A 164 1.39 7.02 5.09
CA LEU A 164 1.55 8.47 4.97
C LEU A 164 0.29 9.07 4.32
N VAL A 165 -0.59 9.66 5.11
CA VAL A 165 -1.87 10.20 4.66
C VAL A 165 -1.77 11.71 4.45
N ASP A 166 -1.66 12.13 3.19
CA ASP A 166 -1.78 13.53 2.85
C ASP A 166 -3.25 13.95 2.80
N SER A 167 -3.68 14.71 3.81
CA SER A 167 -5.08 15.12 3.93
C SER A 167 -5.54 16.08 2.82
N LYS A 168 -4.64 16.83 2.17
CA LYS A 168 -4.98 17.63 0.97
C LYS A 168 -5.32 16.72 -0.21
N MET A 169 -4.56 15.62 -0.39
CA MET A 169 -4.81 14.64 -1.42
C MET A 169 -6.20 14.00 -1.23
N ILE A 170 -6.49 13.53 -0.02
CA ILE A 170 -7.79 12.91 0.31
C ILE A 170 -8.94 13.90 0.16
N ALA A 171 -8.77 15.15 0.61
CA ALA A 171 -9.82 16.18 0.53
C ALA A 171 -10.18 16.58 -0.92
N ASN A 172 -9.22 16.47 -1.84
CA ASN A 172 -9.42 16.76 -3.25
C ASN A 172 -10.00 15.57 -4.05
N ALA A 173 -10.06 14.39 -3.43
CA ALA A 173 -10.62 13.21 -4.08
C ALA A 173 -12.16 13.30 -4.21
N PRO A 174 -12.77 12.70 -5.23
CA PRO A 174 -14.22 12.65 -5.36
C PRO A 174 -14.89 12.06 -4.12
N VAL A 175 -15.90 12.75 -3.59
CA VAL A 175 -16.59 12.41 -2.34
C VAL A 175 -17.13 10.99 -2.29
N ARG A 176 -17.46 10.38 -3.43
CA ARG A 176 -17.90 8.97 -3.51
C ARG A 176 -16.92 7.99 -2.88
N PHE A 177 -15.60 8.27 -2.92
CA PHE A 177 -14.60 7.42 -2.30
C PHE A 177 -14.63 7.50 -0.78
N LEU A 178 -14.85 8.68 -0.22
CA LEU A 178 -15.04 8.84 1.22
C LEU A 178 -16.33 8.13 1.68
N VAL A 179 -17.41 8.24 0.93
CA VAL A 179 -18.67 7.53 1.22
C VAL A 179 -18.47 6.01 1.19
N ALA A 180 -17.70 5.50 0.22
CA ALA A 180 -17.33 4.09 0.16
C ALA A 180 -16.54 3.65 1.40
N GLY A 181 -15.55 4.44 1.84
CA GLY A 181 -14.75 4.14 3.03
C GLY A 181 -15.55 4.17 4.33
N ILE A 182 -16.53 5.09 4.45
CA ILE A 182 -17.45 5.09 5.59
C ILE A 182 -18.29 3.80 5.61
N GLY A 183 -18.75 3.35 4.44
CA GLY A 183 -19.47 2.08 4.29
C GLY A 183 -18.60 0.89 4.69
N ASP A 184 -17.38 0.82 4.20
CA ASP A 184 -16.40 -0.23 4.50
C ASP A 184 -16.10 -0.31 6.01
N ALA A 185 -15.84 0.83 6.66
CA ALA A 185 -15.62 0.91 8.09
C ALA A 185 -16.85 0.48 8.91
N SER A 186 -18.06 0.84 8.45
CA SER A 186 -19.32 0.46 9.12
C SER A 186 -19.56 -1.05 9.09
N VAL A 187 -19.27 -1.71 7.97
CA VAL A 187 -19.37 -3.17 7.83
C VAL A 187 -18.38 -3.87 8.76
N SER A 188 -17.13 -3.43 8.76
CA SER A 188 -16.09 -3.98 9.65
C SER A 188 -16.46 -3.86 11.13
N TYR A 189 -16.97 -2.69 11.54
CA TYR A 189 -17.44 -2.47 12.91
C TYR A 189 -18.63 -3.38 13.30
N THR A 190 -19.58 -3.59 12.40
CA THR A 190 -20.74 -4.45 12.62
C THR A 190 -20.31 -5.90 12.82
N HIS A 191 -19.36 -6.39 12.02
CA HIS A 191 -18.83 -7.74 12.18
C HIS A 191 -18.06 -7.93 13.48
N LEU A 192 -17.28 -6.94 13.91
CA LEU A 192 -16.58 -6.99 15.22
C LEU A 192 -17.57 -7.11 16.38
N ARG A 193 -18.66 -6.35 16.41
CA ARG A 193 -19.67 -6.41 17.46
C ARG A 193 -20.50 -7.70 17.46
N ALA A 194 -20.72 -8.31 16.32
CA ALA A 194 -21.48 -9.56 16.22
C ALA A 194 -20.75 -10.77 16.83
N HIS A 195 -19.47 -10.61 17.17
CA HIS A 195 -18.63 -11.65 17.77
C HIS A 195 -18.27 -11.38 19.25
N GLU A 196 -18.82 -10.32 19.85
CA GLU A 196 -18.79 -10.07 21.30
C GLU A 196 -20.02 -10.70 21.99
#